data_e8224416ffa92b03414d17b87f2c6f2a
#
_entry.id   e8224416ffa92b03414d17b87f2c6f2a
#
_cell.length_a   1.000
_cell.length_b   1.000
_cell.length_c   1.000
_cell.angle_alpha   90.00
_cell.angle_beta   90.00
_cell.angle_gamma   90.00
#
_symmetry.space_group_name_H-M   'P 1'
#
loop_
_entity.id
_entity.type
_entity.pdbx_description
1 polymer ?
#
loop_
_entity_poly.entity_id
_entity_poly.type
_entity_poly.pdbx_seq_one_letter_code
_entity_poly.pdbx_strand_id
1 'polypeptide(L)'
;NINHGKGSAVADGVKRANGEILLFVDADLIHLHPVHIDLLLAPLGIDQNIMTIGLREARQPHEKTFGLLMRSFGGERAMLKKFILPTLKQIETSGYGVEVIVNLDYLRKRRPIVYIPLPGLVHKTKQQKHPIYKYAIVYLKENTDIIKQYLMPENKALETFFKQISRRLSI
;
A
#
# COMPACT_ATOMS: atom_id res chain seq x y z
N ASN A 1 13.38 -22.73 -8.99
CA ASN A 1 12.77 -21.52 -8.41
C ASN A 1 11.26 -21.63 -8.51
N ILE A 2 10.61 -21.98 -7.40
CA ILE A 2 9.15 -22.00 -7.31
C ILE A 2 8.69 -20.57 -6.99
N ASN A 3 7.76 -20.03 -7.78
CA ASN A 3 7.18 -18.71 -7.51
C ASN A 3 6.14 -18.84 -6.39
N HIS A 4 6.47 -18.34 -5.20
CA HIS A 4 5.58 -18.34 -4.03
C HIS A 4 4.73 -17.06 -3.91
N GLY A 5 4.76 -16.17 -4.91
CA GLY A 5 4.00 -14.93 -4.96
C GLY A 5 4.68 -13.71 -4.30
N LYS A 6 4.06 -12.53 -4.46
CA LYS A 6 4.62 -11.25 -3.99
C LYS A 6 4.81 -11.23 -2.46
N GLY A 7 3.85 -11.76 -1.71
CA GLY A 7 3.91 -11.78 -0.24
C GLY A 7 5.11 -12.54 0.29
N SER A 8 5.36 -13.76 -0.22
CA SER A 8 6.52 -14.55 0.17
C SER A 8 7.84 -13.83 -0.19
N ALA A 9 7.95 -13.25 -1.39
CA ALA A 9 9.14 -12.53 -1.81
C ALA A 9 9.42 -11.31 -0.91
N VAL A 10 8.38 -10.56 -0.52
CA VAL A 10 8.50 -9.43 0.42
C VAL A 10 8.94 -9.91 1.80
N ALA A 11 8.32 -10.97 2.33
CA ALA A 11 8.69 -11.52 3.63
C ALA A 11 10.15 -11.98 3.67
N ASP A 12 10.62 -12.65 2.63
CA ASP A 12 12.02 -13.07 2.49
C ASP A 12 12.96 -11.87 2.40
N GLY A 13 12.61 -10.85 1.64
CA GLY A 13 13.38 -9.61 1.54
C GLY A 13 13.52 -8.94 2.91
N VAL A 14 12.43 -8.81 3.67
CA VAL A 14 12.43 -8.22 5.00
C VAL A 14 13.29 -9.03 5.99
N LYS A 15 13.18 -10.36 5.96
CA LYS A 15 14.00 -11.25 6.81
C LYS A 15 15.51 -11.04 6.57
N ARG A 16 15.91 -10.90 5.31
CA ARG A 16 17.32 -10.76 4.88
C ARG A 16 17.86 -9.34 4.99
N ALA A 17 17.02 -8.33 5.01
CA ALA A 17 17.46 -6.94 5.10
C ALA A 17 18.19 -6.69 6.42
N ASN A 18 19.36 -6.04 6.38
CA ASN A 18 20.15 -5.67 7.57
C ASN A 18 19.86 -4.24 8.05
N GLY A 19 19.28 -3.39 7.22
CA GLY A 19 18.97 -2.00 7.56
C GLY A 19 17.77 -1.87 8.51
N GLU A 20 17.78 -0.82 9.30
CA GLU A 20 16.66 -0.47 10.18
C GLU A 20 15.48 0.14 9.41
N ILE A 21 15.76 0.86 8.34
CA ILE A 21 14.74 1.43 7.43
C ILE A 21 14.63 0.50 6.23
N LEU A 22 13.41 0.12 5.90
CA LEU A 22 13.08 -0.63 4.70
C LEU A 22 12.48 0.31 3.67
N LEU A 23 13.02 0.27 2.47
CA LEU A 23 12.47 0.91 1.29
C LEU A 23 11.97 -0.17 0.33
N PHE A 24 10.69 -0.13 0.00
CA PHE A 24 10.06 -0.99 -1.00
C PHE A 24 9.89 -0.22 -2.29
N VAL A 25 10.24 -0.86 -3.40
CA VAL A 25 10.16 -0.29 -4.74
C VAL A 25 9.72 -1.38 -5.71
N ASP A 26 8.70 -1.11 -6.51
CA ASP A 26 8.26 -2.05 -7.55
C ASP A 26 9.33 -2.14 -8.67
N ALA A 27 9.60 -3.35 -9.16
CA ALA A 27 10.66 -3.61 -10.12
C ALA A 27 10.32 -3.16 -11.56
N ASP A 28 9.08 -2.76 -11.83
CA ASP A 28 8.59 -2.33 -13.14
C ASP A 28 8.39 -0.80 -13.25
N LEU A 29 9.09 -0.04 -12.41
CA LEU A 29 9.13 1.42 -12.46
C LEU A 29 9.99 1.92 -13.60
N ILE A 30 9.55 3.01 -14.22
CA ILE A 30 10.30 3.79 -15.20
C ILE A 30 10.54 5.18 -14.61
N HIS A 31 11.74 5.72 -14.87
CA HIS A 31 12.16 7.04 -14.36
C HIS A 31 12.26 7.11 -12.83
N LEU A 32 12.65 6.01 -12.19
CA LEU A 32 13.07 6.07 -10.79
C LEU A 32 14.41 6.79 -10.69
N HIS A 33 14.43 7.89 -9.97
CA HIS A 33 15.62 8.71 -9.72
C HIS A 33 15.95 8.75 -8.22
N PRO A 34 17.22 9.02 -7.84
CA PRO A 34 17.61 9.14 -6.42
C PRO A 34 16.74 10.10 -5.62
N VAL A 35 16.30 11.20 -6.21
CA VAL A 35 15.40 12.16 -5.56
C VAL A 35 14.10 11.53 -5.04
N HIS A 36 13.54 10.54 -5.74
CA HIS A 36 12.33 9.84 -5.28
C HIS A 36 12.59 9.03 -4.01
N ILE A 37 13.80 8.46 -3.91
CA ILE A 37 14.25 7.73 -2.71
C ILE A 37 14.44 8.71 -1.55
N ASP A 38 15.10 9.82 -1.78
CA ASP A 38 15.29 10.87 -0.77
C ASP A 38 13.98 11.42 -0.26
N LEU A 39 13.02 11.68 -1.16
CA LEU A 39 11.68 12.13 -0.79
C LEU A 39 10.93 11.12 0.10
N LEU A 40 11.06 9.82 -0.16
CA LEU A 40 10.45 8.78 0.65
C LEU A 40 11.12 8.62 2.02
N LEU A 41 12.44 8.83 2.10
CA LEU A 41 13.21 8.62 3.33
C LEU A 41 13.24 9.85 4.24
N ALA A 42 13.21 11.07 3.68
CA ALA A 42 13.37 12.30 4.45
C ALA A 42 12.40 12.44 5.64
N PRO A 43 11.09 12.13 5.53
CA PRO A 43 10.19 12.23 6.67
C PRO A 43 10.52 11.27 7.82
N LEU A 44 11.13 10.12 7.54
CA LEU A 44 11.57 9.16 8.56
C LEU A 44 12.74 9.68 9.40
N GLY A 45 13.50 10.64 8.88
CA GLY A 45 14.54 11.35 9.66
C GLY A 45 13.95 12.28 10.74
N ILE A 46 12.68 12.69 10.57
CA ILE A 46 11.97 13.58 11.51
C ILE A 46 11.14 12.76 12.50
N ASP A 47 10.33 11.83 12.00
CA ASP A 47 9.49 10.95 12.82
C ASP A 47 9.61 9.50 12.33
N GLN A 48 10.22 8.67 13.15
CA GLN A 48 10.44 7.26 12.85
C GLN A 48 9.18 6.39 13.04
N ASN A 49 8.10 6.91 13.63
CA ASN A 49 6.86 6.13 13.81
C ASN A 49 5.95 6.12 12.57
N ILE A 50 6.30 6.86 11.55
CA ILE A 50 5.54 6.96 10.31
C ILE A 50 5.88 5.87 9.31
N MET A 51 5.00 5.72 8.30
CA MET A 51 5.29 5.10 7.02
C MET A 51 5.08 6.13 5.93
N THR A 52 5.99 6.22 4.98
CA THR A 52 5.79 7.01 3.77
C THR A 52 5.27 6.13 2.64
N ILE A 53 4.34 6.65 1.83
CA ILE A 53 3.84 6.00 0.62
C ILE A 53 3.97 6.96 -0.54
N GLY A 54 4.62 6.51 -1.60
CA GLY A 54 4.78 7.27 -2.84
C GLY A 54 3.46 7.41 -3.60
N LEU A 55 3.09 8.64 -3.93
CA LEU A 55 1.99 8.96 -4.81
C LEU A 55 2.52 9.30 -6.19
N ARG A 56 2.21 8.45 -7.15
CA ARG A 56 2.46 8.70 -8.58
C ARG A 56 1.44 9.66 -9.15
N GLU A 57 1.80 10.37 -10.21
CA GLU A 57 0.86 11.23 -10.91
C GLU A 57 -0.32 10.44 -11.48
N ALA A 58 -1.54 10.95 -11.24
CA ALA A 58 -2.75 10.38 -11.83
C ALA A 58 -2.76 10.67 -13.35
N ARG A 59 -2.83 9.64 -14.18
CA ARG A 59 -2.89 9.78 -15.63
C ARG A 59 -4.29 10.15 -16.15
N GLN A 60 -5.33 9.85 -15.38
CA GLN A 60 -6.73 10.02 -15.79
C GLN A 60 -7.52 10.81 -14.72
N PRO A 61 -8.48 11.67 -15.14
CA PRO A 61 -9.28 12.47 -14.19
C PRO A 61 -10.05 11.64 -13.16
N HIS A 62 -10.56 10.46 -13.52
CA HIS A 62 -11.27 9.56 -12.60
C HIS A 62 -10.34 8.92 -11.56
N GLU A 63 -9.03 8.87 -11.81
CA GLU A 63 -8.05 8.44 -10.83
C GLU A 63 -7.87 9.48 -9.70
N LYS A 64 -8.32 10.72 -9.88
CA LYS A 64 -8.25 11.74 -8.83
C LYS A 64 -9.23 11.51 -7.69
N THR A 65 -10.43 11.00 -7.99
CA THR A 65 -11.50 10.84 -6.99
C THR A 65 -11.47 9.47 -6.31
N PHE A 66 -11.24 8.41 -7.09
CA PHE A 66 -11.05 7.04 -6.57
C PHE A 66 -9.61 6.81 -6.11
N GLY A 67 -8.73 7.70 -6.53
CA GLY A 67 -7.30 7.56 -6.54
C GLY A 67 -6.65 7.58 -5.17
N LEU A 68 -7.16 8.33 -4.17
CA LEU A 68 -6.43 8.42 -2.89
C LEU A 68 -6.42 7.06 -2.17
N LEU A 69 -7.55 6.37 -2.13
CA LEU A 69 -7.63 5.04 -1.53
C LEU A 69 -6.81 4.01 -2.34
N MET A 70 -6.93 4.02 -3.67
CA MET A 70 -6.19 3.11 -4.55
C MET A 70 -4.69 3.44 -4.61
N ARG A 71 -4.34 4.73 -4.49
CA ARG A 71 -2.95 5.21 -4.43
C ARG A 71 -2.26 4.80 -3.13
N SER A 72 -3.03 4.58 -2.06
CA SER A 72 -2.52 4.03 -0.79
C SER A 72 -1.98 2.59 -0.93
N PHE A 73 -2.29 1.91 -2.03
CA PHE A 73 -1.77 0.57 -2.36
C PHE A 73 -0.54 0.61 -3.26
N GLY A 74 0.11 1.77 -3.42
CA GLY A 74 1.39 1.88 -4.10
C GLY A 74 2.46 1.01 -3.46
N GLY A 75 3.30 0.38 -4.30
CA GLY A 75 4.42 -0.46 -3.84
C GLY A 75 5.56 0.37 -3.26
N GLU A 76 5.67 1.63 -3.66
CA GLU A 76 6.73 2.55 -3.22
C GLU A 76 6.44 3.05 -1.81
N ARG A 77 7.19 2.55 -0.83
CA ARG A 77 7.01 2.93 0.57
C ARG A 77 8.29 2.77 1.38
N ALA A 78 8.42 3.57 2.44
CA ALA A 78 9.50 3.41 3.41
C ALA A 78 8.96 3.40 4.84
N MET A 79 9.58 2.57 5.69
CA MET A 79 9.21 2.42 7.09
C MET A 79 10.35 1.77 7.90
N LEU A 80 10.28 1.85 9.21
CA LEU A 80 11.17 1.07 10.07
C LEU A 80 10.84 -0.43 10.01
N LYS A 81 11.89 -1.23 9.88
CA LYS A 81 11.82 -2.71 9.85
C LYS A 81 11.04 -3.28 11.03
N LYS A 82 11.24 -2.76 12.24
CA LYS A 82 10.56 -3.23 13.47
C LYS A 82 9.03 -3.20 13.36
N PHE A 83 8.45 -2.35 12.50
CA PHE A 83 7.00 -2.21 12.38
C PHE A 83 6.35 -3.23 11.44
N ILE A 84 7.09 -3.76 10.45
CA ILE A 84 6.57 -4.79 9.55
C ILE A 84 6.78 -6.21 10.09
N LEU A 85 7.78 -6.42 10.95
CA LEU A 85 8.10 -7.74 11.49
C LEU A 85 6.90 -8.50 12.09
N PRO A 86 6.00 -7.87 12.88
CA PRO A 86 4.85 -8.59 13.45
C PRO A 86 3.85 -9.09 12.41
N THR A 87 3.84 -8.51 11.20
CA THR A 87 2.90 -8.86 10.12
C THR A 87 3.47 -9.86 9.12
N LEU A 88 4.75 -10.26 9.24
CA LEU A 88 5.43 -11.07 8.23
C LEU A 88 4.72 -12.39 7.92
N LYS A 89 4.21 -13.10 8.94
CA LYS A 89 3.49 -14.36 8.74
C LYS A 89 2.24 -14.18 7.89
N GLN A 90 1.51 -13.08 8.09
CA GLN A 90 0.33 -12.76 7.28
C GLN A 90 0.72 -12.35 5.86
N ILE A 91 1.79 -11.56 5.72
CA ILE A 91 2.33 -11.13 4.43
C ILE A 91 2.77 -12.35 3.61
N GLU A 92 3.47 -13.29 4.18
CA GLU A 92 4.02 -14.48 3.51
C GLU A 92 2.93 -15.29 2.79
N THR A 93 1.72 -15.34 3.37
CA THR A 93 0.58 -16.09 2.82
C THR A 93 -0.41 -15.23 2.01
N SER A 94 -0.22 -13.91 1.93
CA SER A 94 -1.21 -12.97 1.40
C SER A 94 -1.25 -12.84 -0.12
N GLY A 95 -0.29 -13.45 -0.85
CA GLY A 95 -0.16 -13.23 -2.28
C GLY A 95 0.08 -11.75 -2.62
N TYR A 96 -0.95 -11.05 -3.07
CA TYR A 96 -0.90 -9.62 -3.45
C TYR A 96 -1.43 -8.66 -2.36
N GLY A 97 -1.75 -9.15 -1.18
CA GLY A 97 -2.34 -8.35 -0.09
C GLY A 97 -1.36 -7.60 0.81
N VAL A 98 -0.07 -7.58 0.47
CA VAL A 98 1.01 -7.00 1.30
C VAL A 98 0.71 -5.57 1.72
N GLU A 99 0.36 -4.72 0.75
CA GLU A 99 0.13 -3.29 0.96
C GLU A 99 -1.04 -3.06 1.91
N VAL A 100 -2.09 -3.86 1.76
CA VAL A 100 -3.29 -3.77 2.60
C VAL A 100 -2.98 -4.17 4.03
N ILE A 101 -2.27 -5.29 4.23
CA ILE A 101 -1.91 -5.79 5.57
C ILE A 101 -1.08 -4.75 6.32
N VAL A 102 -0.08 -4.18 5.66
CA VAL A 102 0.81 -3.19 6.27
C VAL A 102 0.05 -1.90 6.60
N ASN A 103 -0.78 -1.41 5.68
CA ASN A 103 -1.58 -0.20 5.92
C ASN A 103 -2.54 -0.40 7.11
N LEU A 104 -3.24 -1.55 7.17
CA LEU A 104 -4.14 -1.85 8.28
C LEU A 104 -3.40 -1.98 9.62
N ASP A 105 -2.21 -2.56 9.65
CA ASP A 105 -1.41 -2.63 10.89
C ASP A 105 -1.02 -1.24 11.38
N TYR A 106 -0.63 -0.33 10.47
CA TYR A 106 -0.34 1.05 10.84
C TYR A 106 -1.57 1.77 11.39
N LEU A 107 -2.71 1.64 10.72
CA LEU A 107 -3.98 2.24 11.17
C LEU A 107 -4.41 1.69 12.54
N ARG A 108 -4.39 0.37 12.73
CA ARG A 108 -4.73 -0.26 14.02
C ARG A 108 -3.87 0.24 15.17
N LYS A 109 -2.60 0.49 14.91
CA LYS A 109 -1.64 0.98 15.89
C LYS A 109 -1.59 2.51 15.97
N ARG A 110 -2.51 3.20 15.28
CA ARG A 110 -2.59 4.66 15.21
C ARG A 110 -1.26 5.31 14.79
N ARG A 111 -0.50 4.64 13.89
CA ARG A 111 0.72 5.19 13.33
C ARG A 111 0.40 6.01 12.09
N PRO A 112 0.98 7.20 11.94
CA PRO A 112 0.72 8.05 10.78
C PRO A 112 1.23 7.42 9.47
N ILE A 113 0.48 7.63 8.38
CA ILE A 113 0.89 7.34 7.01
C ILE A 113 1.02 8.67 6.29
N VAL A 114 2.20 8.94 5.76
CA VAL A 114 2.50 10.19 5.04
C VAL A 114 2.60 9.89 3.55
N TYR A 115 1.81 10.58 2.75
CA TYR A 115 1.78 10.42 1.31
C TYR A 115 2.72 11.41 0.63
N ILE A 116 3.65 10.92 -0.18
CA ILE A 116 4.73 11.68 -0.81
C ILE A 116 4.51 11.71 -2.33
N PRO A 117 4.27 12.87 -2.95
CA PRO A 117 4.23 12.98 -4.41
C PRO A 117 5.59 12.59 -5.01
N LEU A 118 5.56 11.71 -6.02
CA LEU A 118 6.73 11.27 -6.77
C LEU A 118 6.57 11.69 -8.24
N PRO A 119 6.91 12.95 -8.59
CA PRO A 119 6.67 13.50 -9.91
C PRO A 119 7.50 12.77 -10.98
N GLY A 120 6.87 12.49 -12.13
CA GLY A 120 7.53 11.82 -13.26
C GLY A 120 7.73 10.31 -13.10
N LEU A 121 7.46 9.74 -11.91
CA LEU A 121 7.56 8.29 -11.70
C LEU A 121 6.39 7.56 -12.37
N VAL A 122 6.70 6.57 -13.19
CA VAL A 122 5.72 5.87 -14.02
C VAL A 122 5.93 4.36 -13.95
N HIS A 123 4.85 3.57 -13.98
CA HIS A 123 4.92 2.13 -14.23
C HIS A 123 5.00 1.81 -15.70
N LYS A 124 5.77 0.78 -16.05
CA LYS A 124 5.67 0.15 -17.35
C LYS A 124 4.28 -0.46 -17.48
N THR A 125 3.42 0.14 -18.29
CA THR A 125 2.07 -0.34 -18.53
C THR A 125 2.15 -1.71 -19.19
N LYS A 126 1.89 -2.77 -18.46
CA LYS A 126 1.54 -4.07 -19.02
C LYS A 126 0.06 -4.02 -19.34
N GLN A 127 -0.31 -4.12 -20.60
CA GLN A 127 -1.68 -4.10 -21.13
C GLN A 127 -2.61 -5.20 -20.57
N GLN A 128 -2.12 -6.12 -19.76
CA GLN A 128 -2.86 -7.26 -19.22
C GLN A 128 -2.39 -7.60 -17.80
N LYS A 129 -2.71 -6.78 -16.81
CA LYS A 129 -2.69 -7.27 -15.43
C LYS A 129 -4.10 -7.28 -14.91
N HIS A 130 -4.52 -8.45 -14.40
CA HIS A 130 -5.73 -8.57 -13.58
C HIS A 130 -5.75 -7.40 -12.60
N PRO A 131 -6.85 -6.69 -12.52
CA PRO A 131 -6.88 -5.44 -11.79
C PRO A 131 -6.61 -5.73 -10.32
N ILE A 132 -5.50 -5.18 -9.80
CA ILE A 132 -5.12 -5.19 -8.37
C ILE A 132 -6.32 -4.81 -7.48
N TYR A 133 -7.23 -3.96 -7.99
CA TYR A 133 -8.47 -3.60 -7.31
C TYR A 133 -9.36 -4.79 -6.95
N LYS A 134 -9.40 -5.87 -7.74
CA LYS A 134 -10.20 -7.07 -7.39
C LYS A 134 -9.70 -7.71 -6.09
N TYR A 135 -8.39 -7.83 -5.93
CA TYR A 135 -7.80 -8.38 -4.70
C TYR A 135 -7.94 -7.43 -3.53
N ALA A 136 -7.72 -6.13 -3.75
CA ALA A 136 -7.95 -5.12 -2.73
C ALA A 136 -9.41 -5.11 -2.26
N ILE A 137 -10.38 -5.23 -3.18
CA ILE A 137 -11.81 -5.28 -2.85
C ILE A 137 -12.18 -6.56 -2.09
N VAL A 138 -11.68 -7.73 -2.50
CA VAL A 138 -11.93 -8.98 -1.77
C VAL A 138 -11.38 -8.87 -0.35
N TYR A 139 -10.14 -8.41 -0.21
CA TYR A 139 -9.52 -8.25 1.10
C TYR A 139 -10.22 -7.18 1.97
N LEU A 140 -10.68 -6.09 1.37
CA LEU A 140 -11.48 -5.08 2.04
C LEU A 140 -12.84 -5.65 2.50
N LYS A 141 -13.48 -6.52 1.71
CA LYS A 141 -14.71 -7.23 2.11
C LYS A 141 -14.48 -8.16 3.29
N GLU A 142 -13.43 -8.97 3.24
CA GLU A 142 -13.09 -9.92 4.31
C GLU A 142 -12.67 -9.22 5.61
N ASN A 143 -12.19 -7.98 5.53
CA ASN A 143 -11.77 -7.18 6.68
C ASN A 143 -12.68 -5.97 6.93
N THR A 144 -13.92 -6.01 6.46
CA THR A 144 -14.88 -4.91 6.55
C THR A 144 -15.08 -4.40 7.98
N ASP A 145 -15.10 -5.30 8.96
CA ASP A 145 -15.29 -4.94 10.37
C ASP A 145 -14.10 -4.18 10.94
N ILE A 146 -12.90 -4.54 10.49
CA ILE A 146 -11.66 -3.84 10.86
C ILE A 146 -11.65 -2.45 10.24
N ILE A 147 -12.04 -2.34 8.98
CA ILE A 147 -12.12 -1.06 8.26
C ILE A 147 -13.17 -0.16 8.91
N LYS A 148 -14.35 -0.69 9.25
CA LYS A 148 -15.39 0.04 9.97
C LYS A 148 -14.88 0.54 11.33
N GLN A 149 -14.21 -0.30 12.08
CA GLN A 149 -13.72 0.04 13.42
C GLN A 149 -12.66 1.15 13.42
N TYR A 150 -11.79 1.21 12.39
CA TYR A 150 -10.63 2.12 12.35
C TYR A 150 -10.76 3.30 11.40
N LEU A 151 -11.56 3.20 10.33
CA LEU A 151 -11.76 4.29 9.37
C LEU A 151 -13.10 5.01 9.54
N MET A 152 -14.02 4.48 10.34
CA MET A 152 -15.40 4.95 10.38
C MET A 152 -15.97 5.30 11.75
N PRO A 153 -15.22 5.68 12.78
CA PRO A 153 -15.91 6.08 13.99
C PRO A 153 -16.89 7.26 13.76
N GLU A 154 -16.74 8.07 12.70
CA GLU A 154 -17.61 9.24 12.44
C GLU A 154 -17.79 9.63 10.95
N ASN A 155 -17.32 8.87 9.98
CA ASN A 155 -17.31 9.33 8.59
C ASN A 155 -18.36 8.64 7.69
N LYS A 156 -19.61 9.17 7.73
CA LYS A 156 -20.74 8.72 6.89
C LYS A 156 -20.44 8.69 5.38
N ALA A 157 -19.52 9.51 4.89
CA ALA A 157 -19.14 9.55 3.47
C ALA A 157 -18.41 8.27 3.05
N LEU A 158 -17.50 7.76 3.88
CA LEU A 158 -16.81 6.48 3.65
C LEU A 158 -17.78 5.30 3.71
N GLU A 159 -18.72 5.32 4.64
CA GLU A 159 -19.75 4.28 4.74
C GLU A 159 -20.64 4.22 3.47
N THR A 160 -21.06 5.37 2.99
CA THR A 160 -21.84 5.50 1.74
C THR A 160 -21.03 5.00 0.54
N PHE A 161 -19.76 5.35 0.48
CA PHE A 161 -18.83 4.92 -0.56
C PHE A 161 -18.64 3.39 -0.57
N PHE A 162 -18.43 2.75 0.57
CA PHE A 162 -18.31 1.28 0.64
C PHE A 162 -19.63 0.58 0.30
N LYS A 163 -20.79 1.13 0.69
CA LYS A 163 -22.11 0.63 0.27
C LYS A 163 -22.31 0.71 -1.24
N GLN A 164 -21.87 1.79 -1.88
CA GLN A 164 -21.96 1.95 -3.34
C GLN A 164 -21.07 0.96 -4.08
N ILE A 165 -19.83 0.73 -3.60
CA ILE A 165 -18.93 -0.28 -4.17
C ILE A 165 -19.52 -1.68 -4.02
N SER A 166 -19.99 -2.05 -2.84
CA SER A 166 -20.60 -3.35 -2.59
C SER A 166 -21.80 -3.62 -3.52
N ARG A 167 -22.65 -2.61 -3.77
CA ARG A 167 -23.78 -2.74 -4.69
C ARG A 167 -23.37 -2.91 -6.16
N ARG A 168 -22.27 -2.27 -6.61
CA ARG A 168 -21.78 -2.40 -8.00
C ARG A 168 -21.04 -3.72 -8.27
N LEU A 169 -20.61 -4.42 -7.22
CA LEU A 169 -19.88 -5.69 -7.31
C LEU A 169 -20.76 -6.91 -7.05
N SER A 170 -22.02 -6.69 -6.76
CA SER A 170 -23.05 -7.75 -6.57
C SER A 170 -23.76 -8.11 -7.87
N ILE A 171 -23.18 -7.75 -9.05
CA ILE A 171 -23.62 -8.15 -10.38
C ILE A 171 -22.63 -9.13 -10.97
#